data_9bc7c1eaf98cafe5738c5defd67f805a
#
_entry.id   9bc7c1eaf98cafe5738c5defd67f805a
#
_cell.length_a   1.000
_cell.length_b   1.000
_cell.length_c   1.000
_cell.angle_alpha   90.00
_cell.angle_beta   90.00
_cell.angle_gamma   90.00
#
_symmetry.space_group_name_H-M   'P 1'
#
loop_
_entity.id
_entity.type
_entity.pdbx_description
1 polymer ?
#
loop_
_entity_poly.entity_id
_entity_poly.type
_entity_poly.pdbx_seq_one_letter_code
_entity_poly.pdbx_strand_id
1 'polypeptide(L)'
;MDVPTHQAVPQYPALLDATRRIAQDVAAQHASDVDTQARFPIETIQALRQAGVLSAPVARELGGAGCNLLELGQLCAALAQGCGSSAMVLAMHYIQVACIARHGLESSFFRDYLRELVARQYLLASITSEVGTFGDTRASICALERGDGRFVLNKDATTGSYCAHADAIAVTCRRDAHAAGGDQLLVLVRRQDCTLTQTTSWDTLGMRGTCSPGFRLESAGSEAQILPHGFADIAAQTMVPYSHTLWSALWWGIAADAVNRAAHYVRGEARKHPGTVPPTAMPLAELSAQLQAVRHHWQAVAQAFDAIGASTQDGGATQDLHGVGWALRWNSLKISCSEAAPQIVHGALQIVGMLGYKNDSPFSLGRHYRDTLSASLMVSNRRIAAQSASMLLVLKDMP
;
A
#
# COMPACT_ATOMS: atom_id res chain seq x y z
N MET A 1 -22.31 12.54 29.32
CA MET A 1 -21.56 11.84 28.28
C MET A 1 -20.13 12.29 28.43
N ASP A 2 -19.30 11.45 29.04
CA ASP A 2 -17.92 11.78 29.33
C ASP A 2 -17.14 11.94 28.02
N VAL A 3 -16.52 13.12 27.87
CA VAL A 3 -15.55 13.39 26.81
C VAL A 3 -14.35 12.47 27.09
N PRO A 4 -13.94 11.59 26.15
CA PRO A 4 -12.78 10.74 26.40
C PRO A 4 -11.56 11.65 26.61
N THR A 5 -10.88 11.43 27.72
CA THR A 5 -9.55 11.98 28.04
C THR A 5 -8.67 11.94 26.80
N HIS A 6 -8.05 13.07 26.44
CA HIS A 6 -7.04 13.20 25.39
C HIS A 6 -5.96 12.12 25.60
N GLN A 7 -6.08 10.99 24.93
CA GLN A 7 -4.95 10.09 24.79
C GLN A 7 -3.89 10.86 23.98
N ALA A 8 -2.68 10.92 24.53
CA ALA A 8 -1.54 11.53 23.84
C ALA A 8 -1.40 10.92 22.45
N VAL A 9 -1.30 11.75 21.41
CA VAL A 9 -1.10 11.30 20.03
C VAL A 9 0.14 10.40 19.97
N PRO A 10 0.02 9.14 19.54
CA PRO A 10 1.16 8.24 19.49
C PRO A 10 2.23 8.80 18.54
N GLN A 11 3.48 8.88 19.00
CA GLN A 11 4.59 9.26 18.13
C GLN A 11 5.06 8.06 17.31
N TYR A 12 5.69 8.30 16.15
CA TYR A 12 6.17 7.29 15.24
C TYR A 12 6.94 6.13 15.90
N PRO A 13 7.91 6.32 16.81
CA PRO A 13 8.61 5.19 17.44
C PRO A 13 7.67 4.23 18.17
N ALA A 14 6.68 4.76 18.89
CA ALA A 14 5.68 3.95 19.58
C ALA A 14 4.77 3.19 18.60
N LEU A 15 4.38 3.82 17.48
CA LEU A 15 3.60 3.16 16.41
C LEU A 15 4.41 2.03 15.76
N LEU A 16 5.69 2.24 15.49
CA LEU A 16 6.56 1.21 14.91
C LEU A 16 6.70 0.01 15.84
N ASP A 17 6.94 0.24 17.14
CA ASP A 17 7.04 -0.83 18.11
C ASP A 17 5.72 -1.58 18.30
N ALA A 18 4.59 -0.87 18.30
CA ALA A 18 3.26 -1.50 18.32
C ALA A 18 3.03 -2.33 17.05
N THR A 19 3.39 -1.81 15.87
CA THR A 19 3.24 -2.52 14.60
C THR A 19 4.11 -3.78 14.55
N ARG A 20 5.34 -3.75 15.09
CA ARG A 20 6.20 -4.94 15.21
C ARG A 20 5.60 -6.02 16.10
N ARG A 21 5.06 -5.62 17.27
CA ARG A 21 4.34 -6.57 18.14
C ARG A 21 3.12 -7.15 17.45
N ILE A 22 2.30 -6.32 16.81
CA ILE A 22 1.13 -6.78 16.06
C ILE A 22 1.53 -7.73 14.92
N ALA A 23 2.64 -7.47 14.24
CA ALA A 23 3.16 -8.35 13.19
C ALA A 23 3.50 -9.74 13.74
N GLN A 24 4.15 -9.83 14.89
CA GLN A 24 4.60 -11.07 15.51
C GLN A 24 3.47 -11.80 16.26
N ASP A 25 2.69 -11.07 17.08
CA ASP A 25 1.77 -11.66 18.04
C ASP A 25 0.35 -11.84 17.49
N VAL A 26 0.02 -11.14 16.39
CA VAL A 26 -1.32 -11.20 15.77
C VAL A 26 -1.23 -11.61 14.32
N ALA A 27 -0.58 -10.80 13.47
CA ALA A 27 -0.59 -11.02 12.03
C ALA A 27 0.04 -12.37 11.62
N ALA A 28 1.18 -12.74 12.21
CA ALA A 28 1.86 -14.00 11.93
C ALA A 28 1.03 -15.23 12.36
N GLN A 29 0.30 -15.12 13.48
CA GLN A 29 -0.54 -16.20 13.99
C GLN A 29 -1.73 -16.51 13.08
N HIS A 30 -2.34 -15.48 12.48
CA HIS A 30 -3.50 -15.61 11.60
C HIS A 30 -3.16 -15.71 10.12
N ALA A 31 -1.88 -15.48 9.73
CA ALA A 31 -1.48 -15.37 8.33
C ALA A 31 -1.78 -16.63 7.49
N SER A 32 -1.62 -17.82 8.06
CA SER A 32 -1.91 -19.08 7.38
C SER A 32 -3.41 -19.26 7.14
N ASP A 33 -4.23 -18.93 8.13
CA ASP A 33 -5.68 -19.02 8.04
C ASP A 33 -6.26 -17.96 7.08
N VAL A 34 -5.77 -16.72 7.15
CA VAL A 34 -6.09 -15.64 6.20
C VAL A 34 -5.82 -16.07 4.76
N ASP A 35 -4.68 -16.69 4.50
CA ASP A 35 -4.30 -17.19 3.17
C ASP A 35 -5.17 -18.38 2.75
N THR A 36 -5.28 -19.41 3.59
CA THR A 36 -5.98 -20.66 3.27
C THR A 36 -7.47 -20.42 3.04
N GLN A 37 -8.11 -19.63 3.88
CA GLN A 37 -9.53 -19.30 3.79
C GLN A 37 -9.83 -18.14 2.83
N ALA A 38 -8.82 -17.50 2.27
CA ALA A 38 -8.96 -16.28 1.47
C ALA A 38 -9.84 -15.22 2.17
N ARG A 39 -9.64 -15.04 3.49
CA ARG A 39 -10.46 -14.17 4.31
C ARG A 39 -9.74 -12.87 4.69
N PHE A 40 -10.53 -11.85 4.98
CA PHE A 40 -10.00 -10.57 5.45
C PHE A 40 -9.29 -10.73 6.81
N PRO A 41 -8.10 -10.09 7.01
CA PRO A 41 -7.30 -10.20 8.24
C PRO A 41 -7.86 -9.31 9.37
N ILE A 42 -9.08 -9.58 9.80
CA ILE A 42 -9.83 -8.73 10.73
C ILE A 42 -9.12 -8.52 12.07
N GLU A 43 -8.45 -9.55 12.60
CA GLU A 43 -7.73 -9.52 13.87
C GLU A 43 -6.57 -8.53 13.82
N THR A 44 -5.81 -8.56 12.72
CA THR A 44 -4.70 -7.64 12.50
C THR A 44 -5.20 -6.20 12.35
N ILE A 45 -6.25 -5.98 11.57
CA ILE A 45 -6.80 -4.64 11.36
C ILE A 45 -7.39 -4.07 12.66
N GLN A 46 -8.06 -4.89 13.46
CA GLN A 46 -8.54 -4.47 14.78
C GLN A 46 -7.40 -4.10 15.74
N ALA A 47 -6.31 -4.88 15.75
CA ALA A 47 -5.14 -4.56 16.56
C ALA A 47 -4.47 -3.24 16.12
N LEU A 48 -4.37 -2.99 14.80
CA LEU A 48 -3.87 -1.73 14.25
C LEU A 48 -4.77 -0.54 14.62
N ARG A 49 -6.10 -0.70 14.60
CA ARG A 49 -7.07 0.31 15.06
C ARG A 49 -6.83 0.65 16.53
N GLN A 50 -6.75 -0.35 17.40
CA GLN A 50 -6.53 -0.17 18.84
C GLN A 50 -5.21 0.54 19.14
N ALA A 51 -4.18 0.30 18.33
CA ALA A 51 -2.87 0.94 18.46
C ALA A 51 -2.79 2.34 17.80
N GLY A 52 -3.84 2.84 17.16
CA GLY A 52 -3.85 4.14 16.47
C GLY A 52 -3.03 4.20 15.18
N VAL A 53 -2.67 3.04 14.63
CA VAL A 53 -1.78 2.93 13.46
C VAL A 53 -2.46 3.41 12.18
N LEU A 54 -3.80 3.26 12.05
CA LEU A 54 -4.51 3.64 10.82
C LEU A 54 -4.46 5.15 10.56
N SER A 55 -4.37 5.98 11.58
CA SER A 55 -4.27 7.44 11.43
C SER A 55 -2.85 8.00 11.29
N ALA A 56 -1.83 7.13 11.15
CA ALA A 56 -0.43 7.54 11.09
C ALA A 56 -0.12 8.64 10.04
N PRO A 57 -0.74 8.66 8.83
CA PRO A 57 -0.47 9.70 7.84
C PRO A 57 -1.09 11.07 8.16
N VAL A 58 -2.08 11.14 9.07
CA VAL A 58 -2.81 12.37 9.38
C VAL A 58 -1.94 13.31 10.21
N ALA A 59 -1.94 14.59 9.86
CA ALA A 59 -1.16 15.61 10.53
C ALA A 59 -1.49 15.73 12.04
N ARG A 60 -0.50 16.13 12.84
CA ARG A 60 -0.62 16.23 14.31
C ARG A 60 -1.69 17.21 14.74
N GLU A 61 -1.87 18.30 14.00
CA GLU A 61 -2.88 19.34 14.23
C GLU A 61 -4.32 18.82 14.11
N LEU A 62 -4.49 17.68 13.40
CA LEU A 62 -5.76 16.96 13.27
C LEU A 62 -5.84 15.74 14.19
N GLY A 63 -4.84 15.53 15.06
CA GLY A 63 -4.79 14.46 16.04
C GLY A 63 -4.11 13.17 15.55
N GLY A 64 -3.55 13.12 14.33
CA GLY A 64 -2.78 12.01 13.80
C GLY A 64 -1.31 12.04 14.23
N ALA A 65 -0.52 11.06 13.80
CA ALA A 65 0.91 10.99 14.13
C ALA A 65 1.80 11.87 13.23
N GLY A 66 1.31 12.28 12.05
CA GLY A 66 2.06 13.07 11.07
C GLY A 66 3.25 12.33 10.49
N CYS A 67 3.16 11.00 10.33
CA CYS A 67 4.24 10.18 9.79
C CYS A 67 4.53 10.56 8.32
N ASN A 68 5.82 10.69 8.01
CA ASN A 68 6.30 10.92 6.66
C ASN A 68 6.32 9.61 5.83
N LEU A 69 6.67 9.68 4.54
CA LEU A 69 6.60 8.54 3.63
C LEU A 69 7.57 7.40 4.04
N LEU A 70 8.77 7.74 4.49
CA LEU A 70 9.73 6.75 5.00
C LEU A 70 9.19 6.01 6.22
N GLU A 71 8.63 6.74 7.18
CA GLU A 71 8.06 6.18 8.41
C GLU A 71 6.87 5.25 8.12
N LEU A 72 5.96 5.67 7.22
CA LEU A 72 4.85 4.84 6.75
C LEU A 72 5.33 3.57 6.03
N GLY A 73 6.38 3.69 5.22
CA GLY A 73 7.04 2.55 4.58
C GLY A 73 7.60 1.56 5.60
N GLN A 74 8.19 2.05 6.70
CA GLN A 74 8.73 1.20 7.77
C GLN A 74 7.61 0.49 8.55
N LEU A 75 6.45 1.12 8.76
CA LEU A 75 5.27 0.45 9.35
C LEU A 75 4.77 -0.68 8.43
N CYS A 76 4.63 -0.42 7.14
CA CYS A 76 4.23 -1.44 6.17
C CYS A 76 5.24 -2.60 6.09
N ALA A 77 6.53 -2.30 6.06
CA ALA A 77 7.61 -3.29 6.03
C ALA A 77 7.65 -4.17 7.29
N ALA A 78 7.40 -3.58 8.46
CA ALA A 78 7.33 -4.30 9.72
C ALA A 78 6.13 -5.27 9.74
N LEU A 79 4.94 -4.80 9.34
CA LEU A 79 3.73 -5.62 9.31
C LEU A 79 3.84 -6.76 8.28
N ALA A 80 4.48 -6.52 7.14
CA ALA A 80 4.65 -7.49 6.07
C ALA A 80 5.46 -8.73 6.47
N GLN A 81 6.33 -8.61 7.48
CA GLN A 81 7.06 -9.74 8.04
C GLN A 81 6.13 -10.74 8.76
N GLY A 82 4.98 -10.30 9.27
CA GLY A 82 3.95 -11.18 9.82
C GLY A 82 2.97 -11.69 8.75
N CYS A 83 2.39 -10.75 7.97
CA CYS A 83 1.38 -11.07 6.95
C CYS A 83 1.41 -10.08 5.79
N GLY A 84 1.74 -10.56 4.57
CA GLY A 84 1.78 -9.74 3.36
C GLY A 84 0.43 -9.12 3.00
N SER A 85 -0.66 -9.87 3.12
CA SER A 85 -2.02 -9.36 2.85
C SER A 85 -2.43 -8.25 3.82
N SER A 86 -2.13 -8.40 5.12
CA SER A 86 -2.40 -7.36 6.13
C SER A 86 -1.62 -6.07 5.84
N ALA A 87 -0.34 -6.21 5.46
CA ALA A 87 0.49 -5.08 5.10
C ALA A 87 0.04 -4.39 3.80
N MET A 88 -0.49 -5.15 2.84
CA MET A 88 -1.07 -4.60 1.62
C MET A 88 -2.33 -3.79 1.93
N VAL A 89 -3.22 -4.27 2.81
CA VAL A 89 -4.39 -3.51 3.29
C VAL A 89 -3.94 -2.20 3.94
N LEU A 90 -2.94 -2.25 4.82
CA LEU A 90 -2.41 -1.05 5.50
C LEU A 90 -1.79 -0.06 4.49
N ALA A 91 -0.98 -0.54 3.55
CA ALA A 91 -0.35 0.31 2.53
C ALA A 91 -1.39 1.00 1.64
N MET A 92 -2.40 0.27 1.16
CA MET A 92 -3.47 0.83 0.33
C MET A 92 -4.31 1.83 1.11
N HIS A 93 -4.60 1.57 2.38
CA HIS A 93 -5.25 2.52 3.27
C HIS A 93 -4.43 3.82 3.41
N TYR A 94 -3.14 3.74 3.69
CA TYR A 94 -2.26 4.90 3.83
C TYR A 94 -2.20 5.76 2.57
N ILE A 95 -2.20 5.13 1.38
CA ILE A 95 -2.23 5.84 0.10
C ILE A 95 -3.48 6.74 0.03
N GLN A 96 -4.66 6.23 0.40
CA GLN A 96 -5.90 6.99 0.32
C GLN A 96 -5.97 8.09 1.39
N VAL A 97 -5.55 7.79 2.63
CA VAL A 97 -5.47 8.80 3.69
C VAL A 97 -4.52 9.93 3.29
N ALA A 98 -3.36 9.61 2.71
CA ALA A 98 -2.42 10.61 2.24
C ALA A 98 -3.00 11.49 1.12
N CYS A 99 -3.77 10.92 0.17
CA CYS A 99 -4.44 11.71 -0.86
C CYS A 99 -5.39 12.74 -0.24
N ILE A 100 -6.19 12.35 0.76
CA ILE A 100 -7.09 13.27 1.46
C ILE A 100 -6.30 14.28 2.29
N ALA A 101 -5.32 13.84 3.07
CA ALA A 101 -4.55 14.69 3.98
C ALA A 101 -3.69 15.74 3.25
N ARG A 102 -3.29 15.51 2.00
CA ARG A 102 -2.47 16.43 1.21
C ARG A 102 -3.27 17.31 0.25
N HIS A 103 -4.45 16.87 -0.18
CA HIS A 103 -5.24 17.55 -1.21
C HIS A 103 -6.66 17.95 -0.77
N GLY A 104 -7.05 17.64 0.48
CA GLY A 104 -8.38 17.93 0.99
C GLY A 104 -8.44 19.06 2.04
N LEU A 105 -7.30 19.57 2.53
CA LEU A 105 -7.27 20.44 3.71
C LEU A 105 -7.89 21.84 3.49
N GLU A 106 -8.10 22.26 2.26
CA GLU A 106 -8.83 23.50 1.95
C GLU A 106 -10.32 23.37 2.30
N SER A 107 -10.88 22.16 2.21
CA SER A 107 -12.27 21.86 2.53
C SER A 107 -12.46 21.60 4.03
N SER A 108 -13.47 22.25 4.63
CA SER A 108 -13.89 21.98 6.01
C SER A 108 -14.36 20.52 6.17
N PHE A 109 -15.08 19.98 5.17
CA PHE A 109 -15.55 18.60 5.16
C PHE A 109 -14.39 17.62 5.34
N PHE A 110 -13.30 17.76 4.58
CA PHE A 110 -12.18 16.82 4.66
C PHE A 110 -11.36 17.01 5.94
N ARG A 111 -11.24 18.23 6.47
CA ARG A 111 -10.61 18.43 7.80
C ARG A 111 -11.39 17.73 8.90
N ASP A 112 -12.71 17.83 8.89
CA ASP A 112 -13.57 17.17 9.87
C ASP A 112 -13.58 15.65 9.68
N TYR A 113 -13.60 15.18 8.44
CA TYR A 113 -13.47 13.76 8.14
C TYR A 113 -12.14 13.18 8.64
N LEU A 114 -11.01 13.88 8.48
CA LEU A 114 -9.72 13.42 9.00
C LEU A 114 -9.69 13.38 10.53
N ARG A 115 -10.32 14.33 11.22
CA ARG A 115 -10.50 14.26 12.69
C ARG A 115 -11.34 13.06 13.10
N GLU A 116 -12.41 12.79 12.38
CA GLU A 116 -13.27 11.63 12.61
C GLU A 116 -12.52 10.32 12.33
N LEU A 117 -11.73 10.26 11.26
CA LEU A 117 -10.85 9.13 10.94
C LEU A 117 -9.88 8.84 12.08
N VAL A 118 -9.24 9.87 12.64
CA VAL A 118 -8.35 9.72 13.79
C VAL A 118 -9.10 9.19 15.00
N ALA A 119 -10.24 9.78 15.34
CA ALA A 119 -11.01 9.42 16.53
C ALA A 119 -11.56 7.99 16.45
N ARG A 120 -11.97 7.53 15.27
CA ARG A 120 -12.59 6.22 15.04
C ARG A 120 -11.69 5.20 14.39
N GLN A 121 -10.49 5.60 13.97
CA GLN A 121 -9.55 4.76 13.23
C GLN A 121 -10.20 4.10 12.01
N TYR A 122 -10.86 4.91 11.16
CA TYR A 122 -11.51 4.42 9.95
C TYR A 122 -10.54 3.78 8.97
N LEU A 123 -10.97 2.69 8.34
CA LEU A 123 -10.25 2.02 7.25
C LEU A 123 -10.76 2.53 5.91
N LEU A 124 -9.88 3.09 5.10
CA LEU A 124 -10.17 3.57 3.75
C LEU A 124 -9.74 2.55 2.70
N ALA A 125 -10.65 2.19 1.80
CA ALA A 125 -10.37 1.46 0.58
C ALA A 125 -10.34 2.38 -0.64
N SER A 126 -10.12 1.81 -1.83
CA SER A 126 -10.22 2.54 -3.08
C SER A 126 -10.80 1.70 -4.22
N ILE A 127 -11.50 2.37 -5.14
CA ILE A 127 -11.93 1.85 -6.43
C ILE A 127 -11.39 2.77 -7.52
N THR A 128 -10.19 2.43 -8.04
CA THR A 128 -9.55 3.12 -9.16
C THR A 128 -9.62 2.30 -10.44
N SER A 129 -9.78 0.96 -10.33
CA SER A 129 -9.98 0.07 -11.48
C SER A 129 -11.40 0.16 -12.00
N GLU A 130 -11.60 -0.11 -13.29
CA GLU A 130 -12.90 -0.08 -13.92
C GLU A 130 -12.99 -1.10 -15.06
N VAL A 131 -14.16 -1.71 -15.23
CA VAL A 131 -14.44 -2.62 -16.34
C VAL A 131 -14.36 -1.83 -17.64
N GLY A 132 -13.59 -2.34 -18.62
CA GLY A 132 -13.40 -1.69 -19.93
C GLY A 132 -12.18 -0.76 -20.03
N THR A 133 -11.50 -0.41 -18.91
CA THR A 133 -10.24 0.37 -18.97
C THR A 133 -8.99 -0.49 -19.11
N PHE A 134 -9.14 -1.82 -19.11
CA PHE A 134 -8.02 -2.78 -19.16
C PHE A 134 -6.93 -2.50 -18.11
N GLY A 135 -7.33 -2.00 -16.94
CA GLY A 135 -6.44 -1.66 -15.82
C GLY A 135 -5.66 -0.35 -16.00
N ASP A 136 -6.02 0.52 -16.94
CA ASP A 136 -5.48 1.88 -17.00
C ASP A 136 -6.21 2.79 -16.00
N THR A 137 -5.55 3.10 -14.91
CA THR A 137 -6.08 3.96 -13.84
C THR A 137 -6.06 5.46 -14.18
N ARG A 138 -5.46 5.83 -15.33
CA ARG A 138 -5.44 7.22 -15.83
C ARG A 138 -6.67 7.55 -16.68
N ALA A 139 -7.54 6.60 -16.90
CA ALA A 139 -8.80 6.80 -17.59
C ALA A 139 -9.96 6.20 -16.81
N SER A 140 -11.12 6.84 -16.86
CA SER A 140 -12.37 6.34 -16.30
C SER A 140 -13.48 6.41 -17.35
N ILE A 141 -14.42 5.48 -17.28
CA ILE A 141 -15.61 5.41 -18.13
C ILE A 141 -16.80 6.01 -17.37
N CYS A 142 -16.94 5.68 -16.08
CA CYS A 142 -18.01 6.22 -15.25
C CYS A 142 -17.85 7.73 -15.08
N ALA A 143 -18.96 8.45 -15.08
CA ALA A 143 -19.00 9.89 -14.93
C ALA A 143 -19.73 10.27 -13.64
N LEU A 144 -19.30 11.38 -13.04
CA LEU A 144 -19.98 11.96 -11.89
C LEU A 144 -21.19 12.77 -12.37
N GLU A 145 -22.35 12.48 -11.80
CA GLU A 145 -23.55 13.30 -11.96
C GLU A 145 -23.66 14.25 -10.76
N ARG A 146 -23.96 15.53 -11.00
CA ARG A 146 -24.07 16.57 -9.96
C ARG A 146 -25.34 17.37 -10.09
N GLY A 147 -25.91 17.75 -8.97
CA GLY A 147 -27.07 18.66 -8.90
C GLY A 147 -27.47 18.92 -7.46
N ASP A 148 -27.88 20.13 -7.18
CA ASP A 148 -28.41 20.57 -5.87
C ASP A 148 -27.46 20.28 -4.68
N GLY A 149 -26.14 20.43 -4.89
CA GLY A 149 -25.13 20.19 -3.85
C GLY A 149 -24.89 18.68 -3.56
N ARG A 150 -25.41 17.81 -4.41
CA ARG A 150 -25.28 16.34 -4.30
C ARG A 150 -24.62 15.75 -5.54
N PHE A 151 -24.03 14.58 -5.36
CA PHE A 151 -23.56 13.75 -6.45
C PHE A 151 -24.27 12.39 -6.50
N VAL A 152 -24.29 11.79 -7.68
CA VAL A 152 -24.55 10.37 -7.94
C VAL A 152 -23.36 9.80 -8.69
N LEU A 153 -22.87 8.63 -8.25
CA LEU A 153 -21.73 7.96 -8.87
C LEU A 153 -21.94 6.45 -8.86
N ASN A 154 -21.98 5.87 -10.07
CA ASN A 154 -22.11 4.44 -10.29
C ASN A 154 -20.85 3.94 -11.01
N LYS A 155 -20.23 2.85 -10.54
CA LYS A 155 -19.00 2.33 -11.11
C LYS A 155 -18.96 0.81 -11.08
N ASP A 156 -18.63 0.18 -12.20
CA ASP A 156 -18.32 -1.23 -12.30
C ASP A 156 -16.80 -1.44 -12.15
N ALA A 157 -16.37 -1.87 -10.98
CA ALA A 157 -14.97 -2.08 -10.66
C ALA A 157 -14.52 -3.51 -10.97
N THR A 158 -13.38 -3.66 -11.64
CA THR A 158 -12.78 -4.99 -11.86
C THR A 158 -12.26 -5.60 -10.56
N THR A 159 -11.76 -4.76 -9.65
CA THR A 159 -11.27 -5.17 -8.33
C THR A 159 -11.51 -4.05 -7.33
N GLY A 160 -11.91 -4.41 -6.10
CA GLY A 160 -12.09 -3.49 -4.98
C GLY A 160 -11.50 -4.10 -3.71
N SER A 161 -10.19 -3.90 -3.48
CA SER A 161 -9.51 -4.51 -2.34
C SER A 161 -10.16 -4.11 -1.03
N TYR A 162 -10.54 -5.10 -0.24
CA TYR A 162 -11.21 -4.97 1.07
C TYR A 162 -12.36 -3.94 1.12
N CYS A 163 -12.95 -3.55 0.00
CA CYS A 163 -14.03 -2.56 -0.03
C CYS A 163 -15.25 -2.96 0.82
N ALA A 164 -15.54 -4.26 0.93
CA ALA A 164 -16.62 -4.77 1.77
C ALA A 164 -16.38 -4.56 3.28
N HIS A 165 -15.12 -4.33 3.69
CA HIS A 165 -14.68 -4.18 5.09
C HIS A 165 -14.27 -2.74 5.44
N ALA A 166 -14.30 -1.83 4.49
CA ALA A 166 -13.89 -0.45 4.66
C ALA A 166 -15.02 0.44 5.20
N ASP A 167 -14.64 1.48 5.95
CA ASP A 167 -15.56 2.50 6.47
C ASP A 167 -15.86 3.58 5.41
N ALA A 168 -14.94 3.76 4.45
CA ALA A 168 -15.14 4.62 3.27
C ALA A 168 -14.26 4.17 2.10
N ILE A 169 -14.59 4.60 0.90
CA ILE A 169 -13.95 4.22 -0.35
C ILE A 169 -13.61 5.48 -1.14
N ALA A 170 -12.35 5.64 -1.54
CA ALA A 170 -11.92 6.66 -2.47
C ALA A 170 -12.14 6.16 -3.91
N VAL A 171 -12.96 6.84 -4.68
CA VAL A 171 -13.41 6.39 -6.00
C VAL A 171 -12.99 7.39 -7.07
N THR A 172 -12.32 6.95 -8.13
CA THR A 172 -12.04 7.77 -9.32
C THR A 172 -13.21 7.72 -10.31
N CYS A 173 -13.52 8.85 -10.92
CA CYS A 173 -14.54 8.95 -11.97
C CYS A 173 -14.22 10.14 -12.89
N ARG A 174 -14.79 10.17 -14.09
CA ARG A 174 -14.75 11.38 -14.93
C ARG A 174 -15.47 12.52 -14.21
N ARG A 175 -15.02 13.75 -14.45
CA ARG A 175 -15.59 14.97 -13.87
C ARG A 175 -17.08 15.10 -14.14
N ASP A 176 -17.50 14.77 -15.36
CA ASP A 176 -18.89 14.74 -15.83
C ASP A 176 -19.01 13.85 -17.09
N ALA A 177 -20.21 13.76 -17.65
CA ALA A 177 -20.52 12.93 -18.82
C ALA A 177 -19.79 13.37 -20.10
N HIS A 178 -19.37 14.64 -20.20
CA HIS A 178 -18.71 15.23 -21.38
C HIS A 178 -17.19 15.29 -21.23
N ALA A 179 -16.68 15.07 -20.03
CA ALA A 179 -15.25 15.11 -19.74
C ALA A 179 -14.50 13.98 -20.48
N ALA A 180 -13.24 14.25 -20.86
CA ALA A 180 -12.36 13.22 -21.39
C ALA A 180 -12.09 12.14 -20.34
N GLY A 181 -11.74 10.91 -20.77
CA GLY A 181 -11.47 9.79 -19.86
C GLY A 181 -10.38 10.07 -18.82
N GLY A 182 -9.40 10.92 -19.16
CA GLY A 182 -8.32 11.33 -18.26
C GLY A 182 -8.66 12.50 -17.33
N ASP A 183 -9.74 13.24 -17.57
CA ASP A 183 -10.21 14.30 -16.67
C ASP A 183 -11.04 13.69 -15.55
N GLN A 184 -10.33 13.23 -14.52
CA GLN A 184 -10.90 12.50 -13.41
C GLN A 184 -10.89 13.32 -12.12
N LEU A 185 -11.80 12.95 -11.23
CA LEU A 185 -11.90 13.41 -9.84
C LEU A 185 -11.71 12.22 -8.89
N LEU A 186 -11.39 12.53 -7.64
CA LEU A 186 -11.39 11.56 -6.54
C LEU A 186 -12.53 11.92 -5.57
N VAL A 187 -13.44 10.97 -5.36
CA VAL A 187 -14.64 11.13 -4.52
C VAL A 187 -14.51 10.22 -3.30
N LEU A 188 -14.71 10.76 -2.11
CA LEU A 188 -14.79 9.98 -0.88
C LEU A 188 -16.22 9.49 -0.67
N VAL A 189 -16.47 8.23 -0.93
CA VAL A 189 -17.77 7.59 -0.70
C VAL A 189 -17.77 6.93 0.68
N ARG A 190 -18.60 7.42 1.62
CA ARG A 190 -18.75 6.79 2.94
C ARG A 190 -19.52 5.47 2.81
N ARG A 191 -19.29 4.53 3.71
CA ARG A 191 -19.98 3.23 3.68
C ARG A 191 -21.50 3.34 3.66
N GLN A 192 -22.05 4.31 4.36
CA GLN A 192 -23.49 4.60 4.43
C GLN A 192 -24.06 5.22 3.16
N ASP A 193 -23.22 5.78 2.30
CA ASP A 193 -23.60 6.50 1.08
C ASP A 193 -23.57 5.58 -0.15
N CYS A 194 -23.32 4.27 0.03
CA CYS A 194 -23.20 3.35 -1.10
C CYS A 194 -23.77 1.95 -0.85
N THR A 195 -24.15 1.33 -1.95
CA THR A 195 -24.38 -0.10 -2.09
C THR A 195 -23.23 -0.71 -2.88
N LEU A 196 -22.65 -1.80 -2.35
CA LEU A 196 -21.64 -2.60 -3.02
C LEU A 196 -22.21 -3.96 -3.35
N THR A 197 -22.35 -4.27 -4.62
CA THR A 197 -22.75 -5.59 -5.11
C THR A 197 -21.53 -6.29 -5.68
N GLN A 198 -21.13 -7.41 -5.07
CA GLN A 198 -20.01 -8.21 -5.56
C GLN A 198 -20.35 -8.86 -6.89
N THR A 199 -19.46 -8.71 -7.90
CA THR A 199 -19.67 -9.21 -9.26
C THR A 199 -18.78 -10.39 -9.63
N THR A 200 -17.65 -10.57 -8.95
CA THR A 200 -16.70 -11.69 -9.16
C THR A 200 -16.23 -12.26 -7.83
N SER A 201 -15.56 -13.41 -7.86
CA SER A 201 -14.84 -13.98 -6.70
C SER A 201 -13.41 -13.43 -6.61
N TRP A 202 -12.76 -13.68 -5.46
CA TRP A 202 -11.33 -13.45 -5.24
C TRP A 202 -10.61 -14.75 -4.90
N ASP A 203 -10.55 -15.65 -5.87
CA ASP A 203 -9.76 -16.88 -5.76
C ASP A 203 -8.46 -16.73 -6.54
N THR A 204 -7.38 -16.41 -5.86
CA THR A 204 -6.10 -15.98 -6.43
C THR A 204 -4.94 -16.78 -5.87
N LEU A 205 -3.82 -16.75 -6.59
CA LEU A 205 -2.59 -17.46 -6.23
C LEU A 205 -1.99 -16.95 -4.91
N GLY A 206 -1.95 -15.63 -4.71
CA GLY A 206 -1.42 -14.96 -3.54
C GLY A 206 -2.19 -13.69 -3.20
N MET A 207 -1.81 -12.99 -2.13
CA MET A 207 -2.52 -11.82 -1.60
C MET A 207 -4.01 -12.10 -1.33
N ARG A 208 -4.33 -13.34 -0.96
CA ARG A 208 -5.71 -13.83 -0.84
C ARG A 208 -6.50 -13.07 0.21
N GLY A 209 -5.84 -12.66 1.30
CA GLY A 209 -6.44 -11.88 2.39
C GLY A 209 -6.74 -10.41 2.07
N THR A 210 -6.39 -9.91 0.87
CA THR A 210 -6.82 -8.56 0.46
C THR A 210 -8.29 -8.51 0.05
N CYS A 211 -8.94 -9.66 -0.15
CA CYS A 211 -10.37 -9.77 -0.49
C CYS A 211 -10.78 -8.74 -1.55
N SER A 212 -10.25 -8.91 -2.79
CA SER A 212 -10.33 -7.91 -3.85
C SER A 212 -11.24 -8.33 -5.02
N PRO A 213 -12.48 -8.80 -4.79
CA PRO A 213 -13.38 -9.13 -5.89
C PRO A 213 -13.77 -7.90 -6.69
N GLY A 214 -14.40 -8.11 -7.84
CA GLY A 214 -15.09 -7.04 -8.58
C GLY A 214 -16.35 -6.60 -7.85
N PHE A 215 -16.68 -5.31 -8.03
CA PHE A 215 -17.89 -4.73 -7.43
C PHE A 215 -18.62 -3.83 -8.43
N ARG A 216 -19.96 -3.82 -8.32
CA ARG A 216 -20.77 -2.70 -8.75
C ARG A 216 -20.96 -1.79 -7.54
N LEU A 217 -20.52 -0.56 -7.66
CA LEU A 217 -20.73 0.52 -6.71
C LEU A 217 -21.86 1.40 -7.20
N GLU A 218 -22.87 1.60 -6.37
CA GLU A 218 -23.93 2.60 -6.53
C GLU A 218 -23.89 3.53 -5.36
N SER A 219 -23.69 4.83 -5.60
CA SER A 219 -23.48 5.78 -4.49
C SER A 219 -24.10 7.14 -4.78
N ALA A 220 -24.52 7.82 -3.70
CA ALA A 220 -24.98 9.18 -3.72
C ALA A 220 -24.56 9.90 -2.41
N GLY A 221 -24.11 11.14 -2.52
CA GLY A 221 -23.62 11.89 -1.36
C GLY A 221 -23.63 13.39 -1.57
N SER A 222 -22.95 14.12 -0.70
CA SER A 222 -22.75 15.55 -0.82
C SER A 222 -21.57 15.88 -1.75
N GLU A 223 -21.68 16.91 -2.55
CA GLU A 223 -20.55 17.40 -3.38
C GLU A 223 -19.31 17.78 -2.54
N ALA A 224 -19.48 18.05 -1.24
CA ALA A 224 -18.36 18.28 -0.32
C ALA A 224 -17.42 17.06 -0.18
N GLN A 225 -17.87 15.86 -0.57
CA GLN A 225 -17.08 14.62 -0.57
C GLN A 225 -16.15 14.48 -1.79
N ILE A 226 -16.18 15.44 -2.73
CA ILE A 226 -15.31 15.48 -3.91
C ILE A 226 -14.05 16.24 -3.54
N LEU A 227 -12.86 15.64 -3.75
CA LEU A 227 -11.60 16.35 -3.54
C LEU A 227 -11.50 17.55 -4.49
N PRO A 228 -11.01 18.71 -4.02
CA PRO A 228 -11.01 19.95 -4.80
C PRO A 228 -10.05 19.92 -6.01
N HIS A 229 -9.02 19.07 -5.97
CA HIS A 229 -8.02 18.97 -7.03
C HIS A 229 -8.36 17.87 -8.05
N GLY A 230 -7.92 18.04 -9.30
CA GLY A 230 -8.01 17.01 -10.33
C GLY A 230 -7.21 15.76 -9.96
N PHE A 231 -7.71 14.58 -10.34
CA PHE A 231 -7.04 13.33 -9.97
C PHE A 231 -5.64 13.18 -10.56
N ALA A 232 -5.35 13.79 -11.71
CA ALA A 232 -4.01 13.76 -12.31
C ALA A 232 -2.95 14.37 -11.36
N ASP A 233 -3.28 15.50 -10.70
CA ASP A 233 -2.40 16.16 -9.74
C ASP A 233 -2.26 15.34 -8.46
N ILE A 234 -3.39 14.82 -7.93
CA ILE A 234 -3.39 13.93 -6.77
C ILE A 234 -2.53 12.69 -7.04
N ALA A 235 -2.67 12.11 -8.24
CA ALA A 235 -1.92 10.93 -8.62
C ALA A 235 -0.41 11.21 -8.70
N ALA A 236 -0.01 12.27 -9.39
CA ALA A 236 1.40 12.61 -9.58
C ALA A 236 2.10 13.01 -8.26
N GLN A 237 1.44 13.80 -7.43
CA GLN A 237 2.03 14.35 -6.20
C GLN A 237 1.93 13.43 -4.99
N THR A 238 0.98 12.47 -4.98
CA THR A 238 0.72 11.66 -3.78
C THR A 238 0.45 10.19 -4.10
N MET A 239 -0.55 9.85 -4.92
CA MET A 239 -0.94 8.45 -5.06
C MET A 239 0.20 7.59 -5.63
N VAL A 240 0.90 8.02 -6.68
CA VAL A 240 2.01 7.28 -7.28
C VAL A 240 3.22 7.23 -6.34
N PRO A 241 3.74 8.36 -5.79
CA PRO A 241 4.80 8.34 -4.80
C PRO A 241 4.55 7.38 -3.63
N TYR A 242 3.38 7.48 -3.00
CA TYR A 242 3.02 6.65 -1.85
C TYR A 242 2.84 5.18 -2.26
N SER A 243 2.11 4.89 -3.33
CA SER A 243 1.88 3.50 -3.75
C SER A 243 3.18 2.78 -4.09
N HIS A 244 4.03 3.37 -4.91
CA HIS A 244 5.27 2.73 -5.34
C HIS A 244 6.24 2.53 -4.17
N THR A 245 6.29 3.46 -3.22
CA THR A 245 7.15 3.35 -2.03
C THR A 245 6.60 2.34 -1.02
N LEU A 246 5.32 2.45 -0.63
CA LEU A 246 4.75 1.58 0.40
C LEU A 246 4.64 0.12 -0.06
N TRP A 247 4.34 -0.11 -1.36
CA TRP A 247 4.38 -1.45 -1.93
C TRP A 247 5.80 -2.01 -1.97
N SER A 248 6.80 -1.21 -2.36
CA SER A 248 8.20 -1.66 -2.34
C SER A 248 8.67 -2.01 -0.93
N ALA A 249 8.28 -1.23 0.07
CA ALA A 249 8.58 -1.47 1.46
C ALA A 249 7.93 -2.77 1.99
N LEU A 250 6.66 -3.02 1.67
CA LEU A 250 6.00 -4.26 2.09
C LEU A 250 6.53 -5.50 1.36
N TRP A 251 6.86 -5.42 0.07
CA TRP A 251 7.47 -6.54 -0.66
C TRP A 251 8.85 -6.87 -0.10
N TRP A 252 9.62 -5.84 0.26
CA TRP A 252 10.85 -6.03 1.02
C TRP A 252 10.58 -6.74 2.36
N GLY A 253 9.53 -6.35 3.08
CA GLY A 253 9.15 -6.97 4.37
C GLY A 253 8.82 -8.45 4.24
N ILE A 254 8.06 -8.86 3.19
CA ILE A 254 7.79 -10.27 2.88
C ILE A 254 9.10 -11.03 2.59
N ALA A 255 9.96 -10.45 1.75
CA ALA A 255 11.25 -11.03 1.41
C ALA A 255 12.18 -11.13 2.63
N ALA A 256 12.14 -10.14 3.53
CA ALA A 256 12.93 -10.13 4.77
C ALA A 256 12.54 -11.28 5.70
N ASP A 257 11.25 -11.57 5.88
CA ASP A 257 10.83 -12.74 6.67
C ASP A 257 11.27 -14.06 6.02
N ALA A 258 11.18 -14.15 4.68
CA ALA A 258 11.65 -15.32 3.96
C ALA A 258 13.17 -15.56 4.16
N VAL A 259 13.99 -14.51 4.07
CA VAL A 259 15.44 -14.60 4.32
C VAL A 259 15.73 -14.90 5.79
N ASN A 260 14.96 -14.36 6.73
CA ASN A 260 15.09 -14.68 8.16
C ASN A 260 14.81 -16.16 8.44
N ARG A 261 13.80 -16.76 7.81
CA ARG A 261 13.52 -18.21 7.91
C ARG A 261 14.66 -19.04 7.34
N ALA A 262 15.19 -18.66 6.18
CA ALA A 262 16.36 -19.32 5.59
C ALA A 262 17.60 -19.20 6.51
N ALA A 263 17.83 -18.02 7.08
CA ALA A 263 18.92 -17.81 8.03
C ALA A 263 18.76 -18.64 9.33
N HIS A 264 17.54 -18.80 9.82
CA HIS A 264 17.25 -19.69 10.95
C HIS A 264 17.57 -21.15 10.61
N TYR A 265 17.17 -21.62 9.41
CA TYR A 265 17.48 -22.95 8.93
C TYR A 265 19.00 -23.18 8.85
N VAL A 266 19.74 -22.29 8.17
CA VAL A 266 21.20 -22.40 8.01
C VAL A 266 21.92 -22.40 9.37
N ARG A 267 21.51 -21.54 10.32
CA ARG A 267 22.04 -21.56 11.69
C ARG A 267 21.75 -22.88 12.41
N GLY A 268 20.58 -23.49 12.15
CA GLY A 268 20.24 -24.80 12.68
C GLY A 268 21.18 -25.89 12.15
N GLU A 269 21.47 -25.88 10.85
CA GLU A 269 22.43 -26.81 10.23
C GLU A 269 23.86 -26.60 10.75
N ALA A 270 24.32 -25.37 10.89
CA ALA A 270 25.64 -25.07 11.42
C ALA A 270 25.84 -25.59 12.85
N ARG A 271 24.80 -25.58 13.69
CA ARG A 271 24.88 -26.14 15.07
C ARG A 271 25.03 -27.66 15.10
N LYS A 272 24.56 -28.37 14.07
CA LYS A 272 24.72 -29.85 13.99
C LYS A 272 26.15 -30.27 13.64
N HIS A 273 26.92 -29.37 13.02
CA HIS A 273 28.29 -29.63 12.56
C HIS A 273 29.24 -28.49 13.00
N PRO A 274 29.59 -28.42 14.32
CA PRO A 274 30.46 -27.36 14.83
C PRO A 274 31.81 -27.32 14.09
N GLY A 275 32.27 -26.12 13.76
CA GLY A 275 33.52 -25.89 13.03
C GLY A 275 33.41 -26.03 11.50
N THR A 276 32.24 -26.37 10.97
CA THR A 276 32.01 -26.49 9.53
C THR A 276 31.02 -25.39 9.07
N VAL A 277 31.36 -24.68 8.00
CA VAL A 277 30.45 -23.74 7.36
C VAL A 277 29.48 -24.51 6.44
N PRO A 278 28.16 -24.46 6.68
CA PRO A 278 27.21 -25.15 5.80
C PRO A 278 27.32 -24.64 4.35
N PRO A 279 27.17 -25.51 3.34
CA PRO A 279 27.18 -25.09 1.93
C PRO A 279 26.14 -24.01 1.61
N THR A 280 25.02 -23.98 2.35
CA THR A 280 23.94 -23.00 2.21
C THR A 280 24.26 -21.61 2.76
N ALA A 281 25.40 -21.43 3.45
CA ALA A 281 25.80 -20.15 4.02
C ALA A 281 26.19 -19.12 2.94
N MET A 282 26.85 -19.56 1.85
CA MET A 282 27.21 -18.65 0.76
C MET A 282 25.98 -18.14 0.00
N PRO A 283 25.05 -18.97 -0.49
CA PRO A 283 23.79 -18.48 -1.05
C PRO A 283 22.99 -17.57 -0.11
N LEU A 284 23.01 -17.81 1.21
CA LEU A 284 22.37 -16.93 2.17
C LEU A 284 23.03 -15.54 2.22
N ALA A 285 24.35 -15.47 2.12
CA ALA A 285 25.08 -14.17 2.09
C ALA A 285 24.75 -13.37 0.83
N GLU A 286 24.72 -14.02 -0.34
CA GLU A 286 24.32 -13.40 -1.61
C GLU A 286 22.87 -12.89 -1.56
N LEU A 287 21.96 -13.67 -0.99
CA LEU A 287 20.58 -13.30 -0.81
C LEU A 287 20.40 -12.13 0.14
N SER A 288 21.20 -12.07 1.20
CA SER A 288 21.24 -10.95 2.14
C SER A 288 21.69 -9.65 1.44
N ALA A 289 22.66 -9.71 0.54
CA ALA A 289 23.10 -8.53 -0.23
C ALA A 289 21.98 -8.01 -1.15
N GLN A 290 21.26 -8.90 -1.84
CA GLN A 290 20.11 -8.52 -2.67
C GLN A 290 18.99 -7.89 -1.83
N LEU A 291 18.68 -8.46 -0.67
CA LEU A 291 17.70 -7.91 0.26
C LEU A 291 18.06 -6.51 0.73
N GLN A 292 19.35 -6.25 1.04
CA GLN A 292 19.82 -4.92 1.44
C GLN A 292 19.74 -3.92 0.28
N ALA A 293 20.03 -4.32 -0.95
CA ALA A 293 19.89 -3.44 -2.12
C ALA A 293 18.44 -2.95 -2.28
N VAL A 294 17.46 -3.85 -2.16
CA VAL A 294 16.03 -3.47 -2.19
C VAL A 294 15.68 -2.53 -1.06
N ARG A 295 16.17 -2.80 0.17
CA ARG A 295 15.93 -1.94 1.33
C ARG A 295 16.44 -0.52 1.10
N HIS A 296 17.70 -0.39 0.71
CA HIS A 296 18.31 0.92 0.49
C HIS A 296 17.62 1.68 -0.64
N HIS A 297 17.17 1.00 -1.70
CA HIS A 297 16.49 1.65 -2.81
C HIS A 297 15.18 2.33 -2.36
N TRP A 298 14.25 1.59 -1.72
CA TRP A 298 13.00 2.20 -1.32
C TRP A 298 13.17 3.26 -0.21
N GLN A 299 14.15 3.07 0.71
CA GLN A 299 14.44 4.06 1.75
C GLN A 299 15.02 5.35 1.17
N ALA A 300 15.97 5.25 0.25
CA ALA A 300 16.58 6.42 -0.39
C ALA A 300 15.56 7.25 -1.17
N VAL A 301 14.66 6.59 -1.91
CA VAL A 301 13.61 7.28 -2.67
C VAL A 301 12.58 7.93 -1.73
N ALA A 302 12.20 7.26 -0.64
CA ALA A 302 11.31 7.84 0.37
C ALA A 302 11.94 9.06 1.06
N GLN A 303 13.21 8.97 1.48
CA GLN A 303 13.95 10.08 2.10
C GLN A 303 14.07 11.29 1.16
N ALA A 304 14.36 11.04 -0.12
CA ALA A 304 14.44 12.11 -1.11
C ALA A 304 13.10 12.83 -1.29
N PHE A 305 11.98 12.10 -1.26
CA PHE A 305 10.64 12.68 -1.31
C PHE A 305 10.32 13.48 -0.05
N ASP A 306 10.60 12.95 1.14
CA ASP A 306 10.32 13.61 2.42
C ASP A 306 11.13 14.91 2.55
N ALA A 307 12.36 14.95 2.02
CA ALA A 307 13.21 16.15 2.02
C ALA A 307 12.61 17.31 1.20
N ILE A 308 11.83 17.03 0.14
CA ILE A 308 11.12 18.08 -0.62
C ILE A 308 10.06 18.75 0.26
N GLY A 309 9.27 17.96 0.99
CA GLY A 309 8.25 18.47 1.90
C GLY A 309 8.82 19.38 2.99
N ALA A 310 9.97 19.02 3.55
CA ALA A 310 10.68 19.83 4.54
C ALA A 310 11.20 21.15 3.93
N SER A 311 11.82 21.10 2.74
CA SER A 311 12.36 22.28 2.06
C SER A 311 11.30 23.32 1.71
N THR A 312 10.09 22.91 1.33
CA THR A 312 8.98 23.82 1.04
C THR A 312 8.42 24.51 2.29
N GLN A 313 8.46 23.84 3.44
CA GLN A 313 8.07 24.44 4.72
C GLN A 313 9.06 25.53 5.17
N ASP A 314 10.33 25.39 4.83
CA ASP A 314 11.40 26.34 5.14
C ASP A 314 11.56 27.48 4.09
N GLY A 315 10.61 27.61 3.14
CA GLY A 315 10.65 28.65 2.09
C GLY A 315 11.58 28.36 0.92
N GLY A 316 12.05 27.11 0.78
CA GLY A 316 12.83 26.65 -0.37
C GLY A 316 11.98 26.53 -1.66
N ALA A 317 12.64 26.48 -2.82
CA ALA A 317 11.97 26.30 -4.11
C ALA A 317 11.17 24.99 -4.14
N THR A 318 9.91 25.07 -4.59
CA THR A 318 9.07 23.89 -4.83
C THR A 318 9.72 23.04 -5.93
N GLN A 319 10.12 21.82 -5.58
CA GLN A 319 10.60 20.87 -6.58
C GLN A 319 9.42 20.29 -7.35
N ASP A 320 9.49 20.31 -8.67
CA ASP A 320 8.41 19.83 -9.54
C ASP A 320 8.30 18.30 -9.51
N LEU A 321 7.36 17.79 -8.70
CA LEU A 321 7.03 16.37 -8.62
C LEU A 321 6.36 15.82 -9.89
N HIS A 322 5.88 16.71 -10.79
CA HIS A 322 5.38 16.33 -12.11
C HIS A 322 6.52 16.10 -13.12
N GLY A 323 7.76 16.42 -12.76
CA GLY A 323 8.92 16.27 -13.61
C GLY A 323 9.20 14.82 -14.03
N VAL A 324 9.65 14.64 -15.28
CA VAL A 324 9.98 13.32 -15.85
C VAL A 324 10.99 12.55 -14.97
N GLY A 325 11.95 13.25 -14.35
CA GLY A 325 12.93 12.63 -13.45
C GLY A 325 12.30 11.93 -12.24
N TRP A 326 11.30 12.54 -11.61
CA TRP A 326 10.56 11.91 -10.51
C TRP A 326 9.70 10.75 -10.97
N ALA A 327 9.00 10.89 -12.10
CA ALA A 327 8.23 9.80 -12.66
C ALA A 327 9.09 8.56 -12.94
N LEU A 328 10.31 8.75 -13.49
CA LEU A 328 11.27 7.67 -13.73
C LEU A 328 11.78 7.05 -12.43
N ARG A 329 12.03 7.84 -11.38
CA ARG A 329 12.43 7.32 -10.06
C ARG A 329 11.36 6.41 -9.46
N TRP A 330 10.07 6.84 -9.46
CA TRP A 330 8.96 6.03 -8.97
C TRP A 330 8.80 4.74 -9.79
N ASN A 331 8.85 4.85 -11.11
CA ASN A 331 8.74 3.71 -12.00
C ASN A 331 9.87 2.70 -11.79
N SER A 332 11.12 3.18 -11.68
CA SER A 332 12.30 2.35 -11.43
C SER A 332 12.21 1.65 -10.07
N LEU A 333 11.81 2.36 -9.03
CA LEU A 333 11.60 1.80 -7.70
C LEU A 333 10.59 0.66 -7.75
N LYS A 334 9.41 0.90 -8.33
CA LYS A 334 8.34 -0.11 -8.41
C LYS A 334 8.77 -1.34 -9.20
N ILE A 335 9.37 -1.16 -10.38
CA ILE A 335 9.80 -2.27 -11.23
C ILE A 335 10.85 -3.10 -10.50
N SER A 336 11.95 -2.47 -10.06
CA SER A 336 13.08 -3.19 -9.45
C SER A 336 12.69 -3.94 -8.18
N CYS A 337 11.92 -3.33 -7.27
CA CYS A 337 11.51 -3.99 -6.04
C CYS A 337 10.49 -5.12 -6.28
N SER A 338 9.55 -4.92 -7.21
CA SER A 338 8.55 -5.94 -7.54
C SER A 338 9.12 -7.16 -8.27
N GLU A 339 10.24 -7.01 -8.98
CA GLU A 339 10.94 -8.11 -9.65
C GLU A 339 11.92 -8.80 -8.71
N ALA A 340 12.60 -8.05 -7.84
CA ALA A 340 13.55 -8.61 -6.89
C ALA A 340 12.87 -9.44 -5.78
N ALA A 341 11.71 -9.02 -5.27
CA ALA A 341 11.06 -9.68 -4.15
C ALA A 341 10.77 -11.17 -4.39
N PRO A 342 10.12 -11.60 -5.49
CA PRO A 342 9.90 -13.03 -5.74
C PRO A 342 11.20 -13.79 -5.99
N GLN A 343 12.25 -13.16 -6.55
CA GLN A 343 13.56 -13.80 -6.74
C GLN A 343 14.24 -14.06 -5.40
N ILE A 344 14.19 -13.10 -4.47
CA ILE A 344 14.73 -13.25 -3.12
C ILE A 344 13.98 -14.36 -2.36
N VAL A 345 12.66 -14.39 -2.42
CA VAL A 345 11.87 -15.45 -1.77
C VAL A 345 12.14 -16.82 -2.41
N HIS A 346 12.30 -16.87 -3.74
CA HIS A 346 12.69 -18.09 -4.43
C HIS A 346 14.08 -18.57 -3.96
N GLY A 347 15.06 -17.67 -3.85
CA GLY A 347 16.39 -18.00 -3.33
C GLY A 347 16.33 -18.54 -1.90
N ALA A 348 15.53 -17.95 -1.03
CA ALA A 348 15.29 -18.45 0.32
C ALA A 348 14.68 -19.87 0.29
N LEU A 349 13.73 -20.13 -0.62
CA LEU A 349 13.15 -21.46 -0.81
C LEU A 349 14.20 -22.50 -1.26
N GLN A 350 15.13 -22.15 -2.16
CA GLN A 350 16.22 -23.03 -2.57
C GLN A 350 17.17 -23.35 -1.41
N ILE A 351 17.44 -22.42 -0.53
CA ILE A 351 18.28 -22.62 0.67
C ILE A 351 17.61 -23.60 1.64
N VAL A 352 16.32 -23.41 1.92
CA VAL A 352 15.57 -24.23 2.89
C VAL A 352 15.15 -25.59 2.29
N GLY A 353 14.96 -25.63 0.99
CA GLY A 353 14.57 -26.85 0.28
C GLY A 353 13.16 -27.34 0.65
N MET A 354 13.00 -28.65 0.82
CA MET A 354 11.70 -29.30 1.05
C MET A 354 10.96 -28.75 2.28
N LEU A 355 11.67 -28.37 3.34
CA LEU A 355 11.03 -27.76 4.51
C LEU A 355 10.43 -26.37 4.22
N GLY A 356 11.01 -25.62 3.28
CA GLY A 356 10.45 -24.36 2.80
C GLY A 356 9.23 -24.56 1.87
N TYR A 357 9.22 -25.69 1.17
CA TYR A 357 8.14 -26.04 0.22
C TYR A 357 6.88 -26.58 0.91
N LYS A 358 7.00 -27.22 2.06
CA LYS A 358 5.88 -27.76 2.85
C LYS A 358 5.13 -26.64 3.57
N ASN A 359 3.79 -26.71 3.56
CA ASN A 359 2.93 -25.73 4.25
C ASN A 359 2.90 -25.91 5.77
N ASP A 360 3.08 -27.12 6.27
CA ASP A 360 3.07 -27.51 7.69
C ASP A 360 4.43 -27.36 8.40
N SER A 361 5.39 -26.73 7.76
CA SER A 361 6.74 -26.51 8.27
C SER A 361 6.88 -25.12 8.92
N PRO A 362 7.65 -24.99 10.01
CA PRO A 362 7.99 -23.69 10.58
C PRO A 362 8.84 -22.83 9.63
N PHE A 363 9.44 -23.44 8.60
CA PHE A 363 10.21 -22.79 7.56
C PHE A 363 9.44 -22.58 6.26
N SER A 364 8.12 -22.83 6.26
CA SER A 364 7.28 -22.68 5.06
C SER A 364 7.42 -21.32 4.40
N LEU A 365 7.61 -21.30 3.07
CA LEU A 365 7.76 -20.10 2.24
C LEU A 365 6.69 -20.01 1.14
N GLY A 366 5.77 -20.98 1.08
CA GLY A 366 4.76 -21.04 0.02
C GLY A 366 3.89 -19.79 -0.07
N ARG A 367 3.39 -19.26 1.06
CA ARG A 367 2.62 -18.03 1.10
C ARG A 367 3.46 -16.83 0.66
N HIS A 368 4.67 -16.67 1.19
CA HIS A 368 5.57 -15.56 0.83
C HIS A 368 5.83 -15.53 -0.69
N TYR A 369 6.08 -16.67 -1.28
CA TYR A 369 6.35 -16.78 -2.71
C TYR A 369 5.12 -16.39 -3.54
N ARG A 370 3.96 -16.95 -3.21
CA ARG A 370 2.70 -16.62 -3.89
C ARG A 370 2.31 -15.16 -3.76
N ASP A 371 2.47 -14.57 -2.57
CA ASP A 371 2.17 -13.16 -2.32
C ASP A 371 3.06 -12.23 -3.16
N THR A 372 4.37 -12.52 -3.26
CA THR A 372 5.30 -11.67 -4.03
C THR A 372 5.12 -11.77 -5.53
N LEU A 373 4.56 -12.87 -6.07
CA LEU A 373 4.27 -12.98 -7.50
C LEU A 373 3.25 -11.95 -8.01
N SER A 374 2.38 -11.43 -7.13
CA SER A 374 1.43 -10.38 -7.46
C SER A 374 2.11 -9.03 -7.75
N ALA A 375 3.33 -8.82 -7.27
CA ALA A 375 4.00 -7.52 -7.26
C ALA A 375 4.18 -6.91 -8.66
N SER A 376 4.61 -7.69 -9.64
CA SER A 376 4.81 -7.24 -11.02
C SER A 376 3.50 -7.03 -11.80
N LEU A 377 2.40 -7.64 -11.33
CA LEU A 377 1.07 -7.52 -11.94
C LEU A 377 0.34 -6.25 -11.51
N MET A 378 0.57 -5.79 -10.27
CA MET A 378 -0.01 -4.54 -9.77
C MET A 378 0.42 -3.37 -10.65
N VAL A 379 -0.54 -2.63 -11.18
CA VAL A 379 -0.40 -1.54 -12.18
C VAL A 379 0.51 -1.87 -13.37
N SER A 380 0.76 -3.17 -13.62
CA SER A 380 1.50 -3.74 -14.76
C SER A 380 2.91 -3.15 -14.98
N ASN A 381 3.98 -3.90 -14.63
CA ASN A 381 5.37 -3.52 -14.93
C ASN A 381 5.58 -3.21 -16.42
N ARG A 382 4.93 -3.94 -17.32
CA ARG A 382 5.04 -3.70 -18.77
C ARG A 382 4.52 -2.33 -19.16
N ARG A 383 3.39 -1.87 -18.60
CA ARG A 383 2.84 -0.54 -18.86
C ARG A 383 3.76 0.54 -18.31
N ILE A 384 4.25 0.37 -17.08
CA ILE A 384 5.21 1.29 -16.45
C ILE A 384 6.50 1.37 -17.28
N ALA A 385 7.05 0.24 -17.72
CA ALA A 385 8.26 0.19 -18.53
C ALA A 385 8.07 0.87 -19.91
N ALA A 386 6.94 0.64 -20.58
CA ALA A 386 6.64 1.31 -21.85
C ALA A 386 6.53 2.83 -21.68
N GLN A 387 5.92 3.29 -20.58
CA GLN A 387 5.85 4.71 -20.25
C GLN A 387 7.23 5.30 -19.95
N SER A 388 8.05 4.58 -19.17
CA SER A 388 9.44 4.98 -18.87
C SER A 388 10.28 5.05 -20.13
N ALA A 389 10.12 4.11 -21.06
CA ALA A 389 10.84 4.14 -22.34
C ALA A 389 10.53 5.43 -23.13
N SER A 390 9.26 5.84 -23.20
CA SER A 390 8.89 7.11 -23.84
C SER A 390 9.48 8.33 -23.15
N MET A 391 9.54 8.33 -21.81
CA MET A 391 10.12 9.42 -21.02
C MET A 391 11.64 9.54 -21.22
N LEU A 392 12.34 8.42 -21.32
CA LEU A 392 13.80 8.39 -21.54
C LEU A 392 14.22 8.95 -22.90
N LEU A 393 13.32 8.97 -23.91
CA LEU A 393 13.62 9.58 -25.21
C LEU A 393 13.69 11.11 -25.16
N VAL A 394 13.09 11.74 -24.15
CA VAL A 394 13.04 13.21 -23.98
C VAL A 394 13.92 13.70 -22.84
N LEU A 395 14.39 12.81 -21.97
CA LEU A 395 15.28 13.16 -20.87
C LEU A 395 16.73 13.22 -21.36
N LYS A 396 17.40 14.36 -21.12
CA LYS A 396 18.80 14.56 -21.56
C LYS A 396 19.79 13.88 -20.62
N ASP A 397 19.52 13.89 -19.32
CA ASP A 397 20.41 13.32 -18.31
C ASP A 397 19.63 12.33 -17.44
N MET A 398 20.27 11.20 -17.08
CA MET A 398 19.65 10.20 -16.22
C MET A 398 19.43 10.77 -14.80
N PRO A 399 18.27 10.51 -14.17
CA PRO A 399 17.93 11.06 -12.86
C PRO A 399 18.74 10.46 -11.71
#